data_b4ccba009999fc8d12c73983ab73646e
#
_entry.id   b4ccba009999fc8d12c73983ab73646e
#
_cell.length_a   1.000
_cell.length_b   1.000
_cell.length_c   1.000
_cell.angle_alpha   90.00
_cell.angle_beta   90.00
_cell.angle_gamma   90.00
#
_symmetry.space_group_name_H-M   'P 1'
#
loop_
_entity.id
_entity.type
_entity.pdbx_description
1 polymer ?
#
loop_
_entity_poly.entity_id
_entity_poly.type
_entity_poly.pdbx_seq_one_letter_code
_entity_poly.pdbx_strand_id
1 'polypeptide(L)'
;MRIYIVEDDLSVINILEDIIEAQGLGEICGDCGGEPANLADVLRSKPDVVLVDFFMPVKDGVEFVKELRTVNTTIKCIMISQV
;
A
#
# COMPACT_ATOMS: atom_id res chain seq x y z
N MET A 1 7.29 -10.45 -7.32
CA MET A 1 6.08 -9.59 -7.20
C MET A 1 6.45 -8.35 -6.39
N ARG A 2 6.17 -7.19 -6.91
CA ARG A 2 6.50 -5.91 -6.26
C ARG A 2 5.29 -5.43 -5.44
N ILE A 3 5.53 -5.13 -4.18
CA ILE A 3 4.48 -4.78 -3.22
C ILE A 3 4.73 -3.38 -2.66
N TYR A 4 3.73 -2.52 -2.73
CA TYR A 4 3.75 -1.20 -2.10
C TYR A 4 2.76 -1.19 -0.94
N ILE A 5 3.13 -0.56 0.18
CA ILE A 5 2.30 -0.52 1.38
C ILE A 5 1.80 0.90 1.63
N VAL A 6 0.48 1.06 1.68
CA VAL A 6 -0.20 2.31 2.02
C VAL A 6 -0.81 2.17 3.40
N GLU A 7 -0.10 2.70 4.40
CA GLU A 7 -0.46 2.60 5.81
C GLU A 7 0.09 3.83 6.52
N ASP A 8 -0.64 4.40 7.44
CA ASP A 8 -0.22 5.59 8.17
C ASP A 8 0.55 5.29 9.47
N ASP A 9 0.50 4.06 9.96
CA ASP A 9 1.18 3.63 11.18
C ASP A 9 2.49 2.92 10.85
N LEU A 10 3.62 3.53 11.20
CA LEU A 10 4.95 2.98 10.93
C LEU A 10 5.15 1.59 11.56
N SER A 11 4.57 1.34 12.72
CA SER A 11 4.71 0.03 13.36
C SER A 11 3.99 -1.06 12.58
N VAL A 12 2.85 -0.74 11.98
CA VAL A 12 2.13 -1.68 11.11
C VAL A 12 2.89 -1.91 9.82
N ILE A 13 3.46 -0.86 9.22
CA ILE A 13 4.31 -0.99 8.03
C ILE A 13 5.45 -1.96 8.31
N ASN A 14 6.15 -1.79 9.43
CA ASN A 14 7.27 -2.64 9.78
C ASN A 14 6.85 -4.10 9.97
N ILE A 15 5.72 -4.34 10.62
CA ILE A 15 5.18 -5.68 10.80
C ILE A 15 4.86 -6.34 9.46
N LEU A 16 4.20 -5.61 8.56
CA LEU A 16 3.85 -6.12 7.24
C LEU A 16 5.11 -6.43 6.42
N GLU A 17 6.09 -5.55 6.45
CA GLU A 17 7.35 -5.76 5.74
C GLU A 17 8.08 -7.00 6.25
N ASP A 18 8.14 -7.17 7.57
CA ASP A 18 8.76 -8.33 8.18
C ASP A 18 8.07 -9.63 7.77
N ILE A 19 6.74 -9.65 7.77
CA ILE A 19 5.96 -10.82 7.36
C ILE A 19 6.21 -11.15 5.88
N ILE A 20 6.17 -10.14 5.02
CA ILE A 20 6.37 -10.33 3.58
C ILE A 20 7.77 -10.88 3.30
N GLU A 21 8.79 -10.35 3.94
CA GLU A 21 10.16 -10.81 3.78
C GLU A 21 10.36 -12.21 4.35
N ALA A 22 9.87 -12.46 5.56
CA ALA A 22 10.03 -13.75 6.23
C ALA A 22 9.35 -14.89 5.48
N GLN A 23 8.20 -14.62 4.86
CA GLN A 23 7.44 -15.61 4.12
C GLN A 23 7.80 -15.68 2.63
N GLY A 24 8.69 -14.81 2.16
CA GLY A 24 9.06 -14.78 0.76
C GLY A 24 7.90 -14.46 -0.18
N LEU A 25 6.97 -13.60 0.25
CA LEU A 25 5.76 -13.30 -0.52
C LEU A 25 6.00 -12.38 -1.71
N GLY A 26 7.09 -11.62 -1.67
CA GLY A 26 7.44 -10.70 -2.73
C GLY A 26 8.50 -9.71 -2.28
N GLU A 27 8.69 -8.67 -3.08
CA GLU A 27 9.66 -7.60 -2.86
C GLU A 27 8.92 -6.32 -2.47
N ILE A 28 9.34 -5.67 -1.39
CA ILE A 28 8.81 -4.37 -1.01
C ILE A 28 9.43 -3.32 -1.92
N CYS A 29 8.61 -2.67 -2.75
CA CYS A 29 9.08 -1.61 -3.64
C CYS A 29 8.90 -0.21 -3.07
N GLY A 30 8.17 -0.08 -1.96
CA GLY A 30 7.99 1.19 -1.27
C GLY A 30 6.86 1.13 -0.26
N ASP A 31 6.80 2.19 0.55
CA ASP A 31 5.70 2.43 1.48
C ASP A 31 5.51 3.95 1.62
N CYS A 32 4.43 4.37 2.26
CA CYS A 32 4.18 5.80 2.43
C CYS A 32 4.84 6.38 3.69
N GLY A 33 5.57 5.56 4.45
CA GLY A 33 6.39 6.04 5.57
C GLY A 33 5.63 6.70 6.70
N GLY A 34 4.35 6.37 6.89
CA GLY A 34 3.49 7.02 7.89
C GLY A 34 2.88 8.32 7.40
N GLU A 35 3.20 8.75 6.19
CA GLU A 35 2.63 9.95 5.57
C GLU A 35 1.38 9.60 4.74
N PRO A 36 0.56 10.59 4.38
CA PRO A 36 -0.55 10.34 3.47
C PRO A 36 -0.08 9.74 2.15
N ALA A 37 -0.86 8.84 1.59
CA ALA A 37 -0.51 8.16 0.35
C ALA A 37 -0.34 9.16 -0.80
N ASN A 38 0.75 9.00 -1.55
CA ASN A 38 1.05 9.82 -2.72
C ASN A 38 0.92 8.94 -3.97
N LEU A 39 -0.10 9.19 -4.78
CA LEU A 39 -0.39 8.41 -5.96
C LEU A 39 0.79 8.39 -6.94
N ALA A 40 1.45 9.54 -7.13
CA ALA A 40 2.59 9.63 -8.04
C ALA A 40 3.75 8.74 -7.59
N ASP A 41 4.01 8.66 -6.28
CA ASP A 41 5.05 7.80 -5.74
C ASP A 41 4.72 6.32 -5.92
N VAL A 42 3.46 5.95 -5.69
CA VAL A 42 2.99 4.58 -5.90
C VAL A 42 3.19 4.18 -7.36
N LEU A 43 2.76 5.02 -8.30
CA LEU A 43 2.89 4.72 -9.73
C LEU A 43 4.35 4.63 -10.16
N ARG A 44 5.20 5.50 -9.64
CA ARG A 44 6.64 5.50 -9.95
C ARG A 44 7.33 4.24 -9.46
N SER A 45 6.87 3.68 -8.35
CA SER A 45 7.42 2.45 -7.76
C SER A 45 7.06 1.20 -8.57
N LYS A 46 6.11 1.29 -9.46
CA LYS A 46 5.65 0.20 -10.34
C LYS A 46 5.32 -1.08 -9.59
N PRO A 47 4.39 -1.03 -8.62
CA PRO A 47 4.01 -2.21 -7.88
C PRO A 47 3.10 -3.12 -8.71
N ASP A 48 3.14 -4.41 -8.40
CA ASP A 48 2.14 -5.38 -8.88
C ASP A 48 0.91 -5.37 -7.97
N VAL A 49 1.16 -5.16 -6.67
CA VAL A 49 0.13 -5.18 -5.63
C VAL A 49 0.35 -4.01 -4.69
N VAL A 50 -0.73 -3.35 -4.29
CA VAL A 50 -0.72 -2.34 -3.25
C VAL A 50 -1.55 -2.85 -2.08
N LEU A 51 -0.94 -2.92 -0.89
CA LEU A 51 -1.65 -3.21 0.35
C LEU A 51 -2.13 -1.89 0.92
N VAL A 52 -3.42 -1.71 1.08
CA VAL A 52 -4.02 -0.44 1.46
C VAL A 52 -4.77 -0.58 2.78
N ASP A 53 -4.41 0.24 3.77
CA ASP A 53 -5.18 0.32 5.01
C ASP A 53 -6.55 0.96 4.73
N PHE A 54 -7.60 0.32 5.21
CA PHE A 54 -8.97 0.79 5.05
C PHE A 54 -9.18 2.12 5.78
N PHE A 55 -8.63 2.25 7.00
CA PHE A 55 -8.81 3.44 7.83
C PHE A 55 -7.52 4.26 7.93
N MET A 56 -7.51 5.42 7.27
CA MET A 56 -6.42 6.39 7.37
C MET A 56 -7.02 7.77 7.66
N PRO A 57 -6.41 8.57 8.57
CA PRO A 57 -7.03 9.79 9.04
C PRO A 57 -7.18 10.91 7.99
N VAL A 58 -6.28 10.98 7.02
CA VAL A 58 -6.29 12.07 6.03
C VAL A 58 -7.05 11.66 4.76
N LYS A 59 -6.79 10.46 4.27
CA LYS A 59 -7.44 9.93 3.09
C LYS A 59 -7.67 8.44 3.31
N ASP A 60 -8.91 8.00 3.29
CA ASP A 60 -9.20 6.59 3.53
C ASP A 60 -8.77 5.72 2.35
N GLY A 61 -8.62 4.41 2.62
CA GLY A 61 -8.13 3.47 1.64
C GLY A 61 -9.03 3.32 0.43
N VAL A 62 -10.34 3.42 0.61
CA VAL A 62 -11.31 3.32 -0.49
C VAL A 62 -11.12 4.48 -1.46
N GLU A 63 -10.97 5.69 -0.92
CA GLU A 63 -10.76 6.88 -1.73
C GLU A 63 -9.45 6.79 -2.52
N PHE A 64 -8.38 6.30 -1.88
CA PHE A 64 -7.11 6.09 -2.55
C PHE A 64 -7.25 5.08 -3.70
N VAL A 65 -7.93 3.96 -3.48
CA VAL A 65 -8.12 2.94 -4.52
C VAL A 65 -8.92 3.51 -5.69
N LYS A 66 -9.94 4.31 -5.42
CA LYS A 66 -10.71 4.96 -6.48
C LYS A 66 -9.82 5.86 -7.34
N GLU A 67 -8.98 6.67 -6.72
CA GLU A 67 -8.04 7.52 -7.46
C GLU A 67 -7.05 6.70 -8.29
N LEU A 68 -6.49 5.63 -7.70
CA LEU A 68 -5.57 4.76 -8.42
C LEU A 68 -6.24 4.16 -9.65
N ARG A 69 -7.49 3.70 -9.53
CA ARG A 69 -8.22 3.08 -10.63
C ARG A 69 -8.52 4.04 -11.78
N THR A 70 -8.50 5.35 -11.56
CA THR A 70 -8.71 6.31 -12.66
C THR A 70 -7.51 6.35 -13.60
N VAL A 71 -6.32 5.96 -13.15
CA VAL A 71 -5.08 6.05 -13.93
C VAL A 71 -4.41 4.71 -14.17
N ASN A 72 -4.81 3.66 -13.44
CA ASN A 72 -4.23 2.33 -13.62
C ASN A 72 -5.25 1.26 -13.22
N THR A 73 -5.50 0.31 -14.13
CA THR A 73 -6.45 -0.77 -13.91
C THR A 73 -5.80 -2.14 -13.71
N THR A 74 -4.47 -2.21 -13.78
CA THR A 74 -3.74 -3.49 -13.71
C THR A 74 -3.14 -3.78 -12.34
N ILE A 75 -2.81 -2.73 -11.55
CA ILE A 75 -2.27 -2.89 -10.20
C ILE A 75 -3.37 -3.47 -9.30
N LYS A 76 -3.07 -4.57 -8.63
CA LYS A 76 -4.01 -5.17 -7.69
C LYS A 76 -3.96 -4.45 -6.36
N CYS A 77 -5.13 -4.25 -5.75
CA CYS A 77 -5.24 -3.62 -4.43
C CYS A 77 -5.83 -4.61 -3.45
N ILE A 78 -5.16 -4.76 -2.30
CA ILE A 78 -5.66 -5.59 -1.20
C ILE A 78 -5.94 -4.64 -0.04
N MET A 79 -7.19 -4.61 0.40
CA MET A 79 -7.59 -3.78 1.54
C MET A 79 -7.30 -4.52 2.83
N ILE A 80 -6.70 -3.82 3.79
CA ILE A 80 -6.41 -4.35 5.11
C ILE A 80 -7.26 -3.59 6.13
N SER A 81 -7.93 -4.32 7.00
CA SER A 81 -8.77 -3.76 8.04
C SER A 81 -8.36 -4.30 9.40
N GLN A 82 -8.26 -3.40 10.38
CA GLN A 82 -8.07 -3.77 11.79
C GLN A 82 -9.44 -3.92 12.44
N VAL A 83 -9.96 -5.09 12.43
CA VAL A 83 -11.25 -5.37 13.06
C VAL A 83 -11.09 -6.41 14.15
#